data_65a7d0b7fe0db8cd2251f237adcb273e
#
_entry.id   65a7d0b7fe0db8cd2251f237adcb273e
#
_cell.length_a   1.000
_cell.length_b   1.000
_cell.length_c   1.000
_cell.angle_alpha   90.00
_cell.angle_beta   90.00
_cell.angle_gamma   90.00
#
_symmetry.space_group_name_H-M   'P 1'
#
loop_
_entity.id
_entity.type
_entity.pdbx_description
1 polymer ?
#
loop_
_entity_poly.entity_id
_entity_poly.type
_entity_poly.pdbx_seq_one_letter_code
_entity_poly.pdbx_strand_id
1 'polypeptide(L)' 'MKILDIITTTYITKRMKAEAEIEKMINSEPFVKGNIDDFIHDFMIKVNKLREINADAQTWENIASQITNKATPEKE' A
#
# COMPACT_ATOMS: atom_id res chain seq x y z
N MET A 1 -7.71 21.68 -0.49
CA MET A 1 -7.24 21.01 -0.66
C MET A 1 -6.76 20.51 -0.13
N LYS A 2 -6.29 20.12 -0.11
CA LYS A 2 -6.25 19.52 0.24
C LYS A 2 -5.15 18.71 0.46
N ILE A 3 -4.22 19.02 1.38
CA ILE A 3 -3.06 18.22 1.70
C ILE A 3 -3.48 16.85 2.18
N LEU A 4 -4.57 16.77 2.91
CA LEU A 4 -5.06 15.46 3.37
C LEU A 4 -5.39 14.57 2.19
N ASP A 5 -6.04 15.13 1.18
CA ASP A 5 -6.39 14.34 0.01
C ASP A 5 -5.16 13.92 -0.76
N ILE A 6 -4.18 14.78 -0.84
CA ILE A 6 -2.95 14.47 -1.55
C ILE A 6 -2.23 13.32 -0.88
N ILE A 7 -2.13 13.38 0.45
CA ILE A 7 -1.45 12.31 1.18
C ILE A 7 -2.20 11.01 1.06
N THR A 8 -3.53 11.06 1.19
CA THR A 8 -4.35 9.86 1.07
C THR A 8 -4.19 9.24 -0.31
N THR A 9 -4.21 10.06 -1.35
CA THR A 9 -4.04 9.57 -2.69
C THR A 9 -2.66 8.95 -2.88
N THR A 10 -1.66 9.53 -2.24
CA THR A 10 -0.31 8.99 -2.33
C THR A 10 -0.25 7.57 -1.77
N TYR A 11 -0.89 7.35 -0.62
CA TYR A 11 -0.89 6.01 -0.05
C TYR A 11 -1.65 5.03 -0.93
N ILE A 12 -2.78 5.47 -1.47
CA ILE A 12 -3.57 4.61 -2.36
C ILE A 12 -2.75 4.23 -3.58
N THR A 13 -2.05 5.19 -4.16
CA THR A 13 -1.24 4.94 -5.33
C THR A 13 -0.11 3.95 -5.02
N LYS A 14 0.53 4.12 -3.88
CA LYS A 14 1.60 3.22 -3.50
C LYS A 14 1.08 1.80 -3.32
N ARG A 15 -0.09 1.67 -2.72
CA ARG A 15 -0.67 0.35 -2.52
C ARG A 15 -1.01 -0.29 -3.85
N MET A 16 -1.59 0.47 -4.75
CA MET A 16 -1.96 -0.07 -6.05
C MET A 16 -0.75 -0.52 -6.83
N LYS A 17 0.34 0.24 -6.74
CA LYS A 17 1.55 -0.15 -7.42
C LYS A 17 2.12 -1.42 -6.83
N ALA A 18 2.11 -1.55 -5.52
CA ALA A 18 2.63 -2.74 -4.88
C ALA A 18 1.79 -3.96 -5.24
N GLU A 19 0.48 -3.78 -5.28
CA GLU A 19 -0.41 -4.88 -5.65
C GLU A 19 -0.18 -5.29 -7.10
N ALA A 20 0.02 -4.31 -7.97
CA ALA A 20 0.27 -4.61 -9.37
C ALA A 20 1.56 -5.38 -9.56
N GLU A 21 2.58 -5.06 -8.78
CA GLU A 21 3.83 -5.79 -8.89
C GLU A 21 3.69 -7.24 -8.46
N ILE A 22 2.92 -7.47 -7.41
CA ILE A 22 2.68 -8.83 -6.95
C ILE A 22 1.91 -9.60 -8.01
N GLU A 23 0.88 -8.97 -8.55
CA GLU A 23 0.07 -9.61 -9.57
C GLU A 23 0.90 -9.94 -10.80
N LYS A 24 1.80 -9.04 -11.16
CA LYS A 24 2.65 -9.26 -12.29
C LYS A 24 3.56 -10.46 -12.05
N MET A 25 4.06 -10.62 -10.84
CA MET A 25 4.89 -11.75 -10.53
C MET A 25 4.11 -13.05 -10.65
N ILE A 26 2.89 -13.05 -10.16
CA ILE A 26 2.07 -14.26 -10.22
C ILE A 26 1.75 -14.62 -11.65
N ASN A 27 1.52 -13.62 -12.47
CA ASN A 27 1.13 -13.86 -13.84
C ASN A 27 2.30 -14.12 -14.78
N SER A 28 3.52 -13.86 -14.35
CA SER A 28 4.64 -14.20 -15.21
C SER A 28 4.92 -15.65 -14.98
N GLU A 29 5.90 -16.18 -15.65
CA GLU A 29 6.20 -17.56 -15.45
C GLU A 29 7.61 -17.71 -15.04
N PRO A 30 7.97 -17.13 -13.99
CA PRO A 30 9.32 -17.12 -13.57
C PRO A 30 9.81 -18.48 -13.14
N PHE A 31 8.89 -19.27 -12.59
CA PHE A 31 9.35 -20.51 -12.08
C PHE A 31 9.77 -21.42 -13.16
N VAL A 32 9.40 -21.11 -14.32
CA VAL A 32 9.74 -21.97 -15.37
C VAL A 32 11.18 -22.14 -15.48
N LYS A 33 11.96 -21.15 -15.19
CA LYS A 33 13.24 -21.29 -15.34
C LYS A 33 13.91 -21.54 -14.21
N GLY A 34 13.57 -21.65 -13.35
CA GLY A 34 14.34 -21.96 -12.62
C GLY A 34 14.66 -21.88 -11.33
N ASN A 35 14.80 -21.00 -10.61
CA ASN A 35 15.10 -21.02 -9.25
C ASN A 35 13.88 -20.58 -8.52
N ILE A 36 13.03 -21.53 -8.24
CA ILE A 36 11.78 -21.23 -7.59
C ILE A 36 12.02 -20.64 -6.21
N ASP A 37 13.11 -21.00 -5.56
CA ASP A 37 13.38 -20.45 -4.24
C ASP A 37 13.65 -18.94 -4.32
N ASP A 38 14.37 -18.51 -5.33
CA ASP A 38 14.62 -17.10 -5.51
C ASP A 38 13.34 -16.37 -5.81
N PHE A 39 12.47 -16.98 -6.61
CA PHE A 39 11.20 -16.37 -6.93
C PHE A 39 10.36 -16.19 -5.67
N ILE A 40 10.30 -17.23 -4.85
CA ILE A 40 9.52 -17.18 -3.62
C ILE A 40 10.08 -16.10 -2.70
N HIS A 41 11.40 -16.03 -2.62
CA HIS A 41 12.02 -15.02 -1.76
C HIS A 41 11.62 -13.61 -2.20
N ASP A 42 11.71 -13.34 -3.50
CA ASP A 42 11.34 -12.05 -4.01
C ASP A 42 9.87 -11.76 -3.81
N PHE A 43 9.05 -12.80 -4.01
CA PHE A 43 7.62 -12.64 -3.84
C PHE A 43 7.29 -12.25 -2.39
N MET A 44 7.95 -12.91 -1.44
CA MET A 44 7.69 -12.61 -0.05
C MET A 44 8.13 -11.21 0.33
N ILE A 45 9.21 -10.74 -0.28
CA ILE A 45 9.65 -9.36 -0.05
C ILE A 45 8.58 -8.39 -0.53
N LYS A 46 8.00 -8.66 -1.69
CA LYS A 46 6.97 -7.78 -2.22
C LYS A 46 5.72 -7.79 -1.37
N VAL A 47 5.34 -8.97 -0.90
CA VAL A 47 4.16 -9.06 -0.04
C VAL A 47 4.40 -8.31 1.27
N ASN A 48 5.63 -8.42 1.80
CA ASN A 48 5.95 -7.73 3.01
C ASN A 48 5.86 -6.22 2.81
N LYS A 49 6.35 -5.75 1.67
CA LYS A 49 6.29 -4.34 1.37
C LYS A 49 4.84 -3.87 1.27
N LEU A 50 3.98 -4.65 0.65
CA LEU A 50 2.59 -4.28 0.57
C LEU A 50 1.97 -4.21 1.96
N ARG A 51 2.32 -5.14 2.82
CA ARG A 51 1.80 -5.13 4.17
C ARG A 51 2.22 -3.86 4.91
N GLU A 52 3.47 -3.44 4.72
CA GLU A 52 3.94 -2.22 5.36
C GLU A 52 3.18 -1.00 4.83
N ILE A 53 2.94 -0.97 3.54
CA ILE A 53 2.21 0.13 2.96
C ILE A 53 0.79 0.18 3.49
N ASN A 54 0.16 -0.99 3.62
CA ASN A 54 -1.20 -1.03 4.16
C ASN A 54 -1.23 -0.58 5.61
N ALA A 55 -0.25 -0.98 6.39
CA ALA A 55 -0.20 -0.57 7.79
C ALA A 55 -0.02 0.93 7.89
N ASP A 56 0.87 1.48 7.06
CA ASP A 56 1.09 2.91 7.06
C ASP A 56 -0.16 3.66 6.63
N ALA A 57 -0.85 3.14 5.62
CA ALA A 57 -2.07 3.78 5.15
C ALA A 57 -3.14 3.76 6.23
N GLN A 58 -3.25 2.66 6.94
CA GLN A 58 -4.23 2.56 8.01
C GLN A 58 -3.91 3.57 9.12
N THR A 59 -2.63 3.68 9.46
CA THR A 59 -2.21 4.65 10.46
C THR A 59 -2.54 6.05 9.99
N TRP A 60 -2.28 6.33 8.72
CA TRP A 60 -2.58 7.65 8.17
C TRP A 60 -4.08 7.93 8.22
N GLU A 61 -4.89 6.95 7.90
CA GLU A 61 -6.34 7.15 7.94
C GLU A 61 -6.80 7.49 9.33
N ASN A 62 -6.21 6.86 10.33
CA ASN A 62 -6.56 7.16 11.71
C ASN A 62 -6.19 8.59 12.06
N ILE A 63 -5.02 9.02 11.64
CA ILE A 63 -4.57 10.37 11.90
C ILE A 63 -5.48 11.37 11.18
N ALA A 64 -5.79 11.09 9.94
CA ALA A 64 -6.62 11.99 9.14
C ALA A 64 -7.99 12.13 9.74
N SER A 65 -8.55 11.03 10.23
CA SER A 65 -9.84 11.09 10.88
C SER A 65 -9.81 11.97 12.10
N GLN A 66 -8.76 11.86 12.89
CA GLN A 66 -8.66 12.68 14.08
C GLN A 66 -8.52 14.15 13.74
N ILE A 67 -7.72 14.44 12.73
CA ILE A 67 -7.55 15.82 12.32
C ILE A 67 -8.86 16.39 11.81
N THR A 68 -9.56 15.61 11.01
CA THR A 68 -10.82 16.06 10.45
C THR A 68 -11.83 16.29 11.54
N ASN A 69 -11.90 15.39 12.50
CA ASN A 69 -12.83 15.53 13.58
C ASN A 69 -12.54 16.76 14.41
N LYS A 70 -11.29 17.07 14.61
CA LYS A 70 -10.96 18.23 15.39
C LYS A 70 -11.19 19.49 14.61
N ALA A 71 -10.99 19.43 13.32
CA ALA A 71 -11.11 20.61 12.50
C ALA A 71 -12.56 21.02 12.30
N THR A 72 -13.51 20.09 12.41
CA THR A 72 -14.87 20.44 12.16
C THR A 72 -15.70 20.12 13.32
N PRO A 73 -15.43 20.62 14.38
CA PRO A 73 -16.22 20.30 15.51
C PRO A 73 -17.51 20.93 15.36
N GLU A 74 -17.75 21.35 15.01
CA GLU A 74 -18.52 21.70 14.87
C GLU A 74 -19.27 21.87 14.24
N LYS A 75 -19.24 21.77 13.87
CA LYS A 75 -19.81 21.94 13.22
C LYS A 75 -20.68 21.96 13.39
N GLU A 76 -20.78 21.82 13.83
CA GLU A 76 -21.54 21.91 13.94
C GLU A 76 -21.94 22.30 13.88
#